data_2551c14382dcf3d6588944cbc2a78d87
#
_entry.id   2551c14382dcf3d6588944cbc2a78d87
#
_cell.length_a   1.000
_cell.length_b   1.000
_cell.length_c   1.000
_cell.angle_alpha   90.00
_cell.angle_beta   90.00
_cell.angle_gamma   90.00
#
_symmetry.space_group_name_H-M   'P 1'
#
loop_
_entity.id
_entity.type
_entity.pdbx_description
1 polymer ?
#
loop_
_entity_poly.entity_id
_entity_poly.type
_entity_poly.pdbx_seq_one_letter_code
_entity_poly.pdbx_strand_id
1 'polypeptide(L)'
;MTGAQAITTLGLVHIYRSEGQDVAALSGVDLSVAAGEVIGLLGPSGSGKSTLLALLGGLFRPSAGKIFVGDHELSALTPTQLDAFQARETSLMLQGAQRNLIPYLTVRENVEFAQVEARRLGAEIIGVERGLDLVGATEFADARLGHLSQGQLQMAALAVAMAPSPGVLLADEPTSALDRVARERILDTLLRVNEEHGTTVVVVTHDPEVADRLPRTVTIRDGRIGGEGRSGQEYAVVTADGFVPLPVHLREQLPPGTLLRIEHDEGGYRIVPEVIGSDVAAESVG
;
A
#
# COMPACT_ATOMS: atom_id res chain seq x y z
N MET A 1 14.70 18.06 4.65
CA MET A 1 13.95 16.89 4.11
C MET A 1 13.61 15.98 5.27
N THR A 2 12.37 15.61 5.41
CA THR A 2 11.95 14.61 6.41
C THR A 2 12.65 13.30 6.07
N GLY A 3 13.34 12.69 7.03
CA GLY A 3 13.98 11.39 6.81
C GLY A 3 12.94 10.30 6.55
N ALA A 4 13.37 9.18 5.94
CA ALA A 4 12.52 8.00 5.77
C ALA A 4 11.88 7.59 7.10
N GLN A 5 10.59 7.24 7.07
CA GLN A 5 9.83 6.82 8.24
C GLN A 5 9.44 5.34 8.14
N ALA A 6 9.65 4.60 9.21
CA ALA A 6 9.13 3.23 9.30
C ALA A 6 7.62 3.24 9.56
N ILE A 7 6.93 2.19 9.14
CA ILE A 7 5.50 2.01 9.38
C ILE A 7 5.29 0.73 10.20
N THR A 8 4.49 0.81 11.26
CA THR A 8 4.10 -0.37 12.04
C THR A 8 2.61 -0.29 12.38
N THR A 9 1.88 -1.36 12.12
CA THR A 9 0.50 -1.52 12.60
C THR A 9 0.42 -2.69 13.56
N LEU A 10 -0.39 -2.54 14.61
CA LEU A 10 -0.60 -3.56 15.64
C LEU A 10 -2.08 -3.84 15.80
N GLY A 11 -2.51 -5.04 15.42
CA GLY A 11 -3.88 -5.50 15.54
C GLY A 11 -4.90 -4.55 14.89
N LEU A 12 -4.57 -3.98 13.73
CA LEU A 12 -5.34 -2.89 13.12
C LEU A 12 -6.70 -3.36 12.63
N VAL A 13 -7.76 -2.76 13.15
CA VAL A 13 -9.16 -3.03 12.75
C VAL A 13 -9.81 -1.74 12.26
N HIS A 14 -10.54 -1.82 11.16
CA HIS A 14 -11.39 -0.74 10.69
C HIS A 14 -12.74 -1.25 10.20
N ILE A 15 -13.81 -0.66 10.76
CA ILE A 15 -15.19 -1.00 10.46
C ILE A 15 -15.88 0.25 9.91
N TYR A 16 -16.34 0.16 8.66
CA TYR A 16 -17.24 1.17 8.11
C TYR A 16 -18.65 0.94 8.68
N ARG A 17 -19.18 1.97 9.34
CA ARG A 17 -20.54 1.97 9.85
C ARG A 17 -21.46 2.69 8.87
N SER A 18 -22.42 1.97 8.32
CA SER A 18 -23.47 2.52 7.45
C SER A 18 -24.83 2.14 8.01
N GLU A 19 -25.86 2.92 7.71
CA GLU A 19 -27.23 2.65 8.16
C GLU A 19 -27.66 1.22 7.78
N GLY A 20 -27.65 0.33 8.78
CA GLY A 20 -28.13 -1.05 8.69
C GLY A 20 -27.09 -2.15 8.45
N GLN A 21 -25.82 -1.83 8.17
CA GLN A 21 -24.74 -2.84 8.02
C GLN A 21 -23.39 -2.28 8.44
N ASP A 22 -22.69 -2.99 9.33
CA ASP A 22 -21.29 -2.76 9.65
C ASP A 22 -20.42 -3.65 8.75
N VAL A 23 -19.47 -3.03 8.01
CA VAL A 23 -18.55 -3.75 7.14
C VAL A 23 -17.13 -3.64 7.70
N ALA A 24 -16.59 -4.77 8.14
CA ALA A 24 -15.19 -4.84 8.56
C ALA A 24 -14.28 -4.83 7.32
N ALA A 25 -13.61 -3.72 7.10
CA ALA A 25 -12.64 -3.57 6.01
C ALA A 25 -11.26 -4.10 6.38
N LEU A 26 -10.87 -4.01 7.66
CA LEU A 26 -9.63 -4.58 8.20
C LEU A 26 -9.92 -5.32 9.51
N SER A 27 -9.30 -6.47 9.70
CA SER A 27 -9.59 -7.41 10.80
C SER A 27 -8.30 -7.93 11.45
N GLY A 28 -7.57 -7.04 12.15
CA GLY A 28 -6.34 -7.39 12.88
C GLY A 28 -5.12 -7.43 11.96
N VAL A 29 -4.83 -6.31 11.26
CA VAL A 29 -3.67 -6.21 10.38
C VAL A 29 -2.43 -5.82 11.17
N ASP A 30 -1.43 -6.70 11.15
CA ASP A 30 -0.07 -6.45 11.66
C ASP A 30 0.88 -6.30 10.46
N LEU A 31 1.38 -5.10 10.23
CA LEU A 31 2.28 -4.76 9.14
C LEU A 31 3.50 -4.03 9.70
N SER A 32 4.68 -4.41 9.22
CA SER A 32 5.92 -3.69 9.48
C SER A 32 6.61 -3.37 8.16
N VAL A 33 6.92 -2.10 7.94
CA VAL A 33 7.68 -1.59 6.79
C VAL A 33 8.86 -0.81 7.33
N ALA A 34 10.06 -1.18 6.92
CA ALA A 34 11.26 -0.48 7.35
C ALA A 34 11.34 0.93 6.75
N ALA A 35 12.05 1.84 7.43
CA ALA A 35 12.31 3.16 6.87
C ALA A 35 13.11 3.03 5.55
N GLY A 36 12.67 3.72 4.50
CA GLY A 36 13.26 3.64 3.17
C GLY A 36 12.94 2.37 2.38
N GLU A 37 12.02 1.54 2.85
CA GLU A 37 11.59 0.34 2.12
C GLU A 37 10.54 0.67 1.06
N VAL A 38 10.56 -0.08 -0.06
CA VAL A 38 9.50 -0.08 -1.07
C VAL A 38 8.71 -1.38 -0.95
N ILE A 39 7.40 -1.25 -0.74
CA ILE A 39 6.51 -2.41 -0.56
C ILE A 39 5.26 -2.30 -1.43
N GLY A 40 4.82 -3.43 -1.99
CA GLY A 40 3.55 -3.58 -2.68
C GLY A 40 2.47 -4.17 -1.76
N LEU A 41 1.28 -3.57 -1.74
CA LEU A 41 0.09 -4.17 -1.13
C LEU A 41 -0.80 -4.75 -2.22
N LEU A 42 -0.90 -6.06 -2.25
CA LEU A 42 -1.62 -6.84 -3.25
C LEU A 42 -2.96 -7.36 -2.69
N GLY A 43 -3.84 -7.75 -3.59
CA GLY A 43 -5.09 -8.43 -3.22
C GLY A 43 -6.27 -8.02 -4.11
N PRO A 44 -7.38 -8.76 -4.04
CA PRO A 44 -8.56 -8.47 -4.84
C PRO A 44 -9.19 -7.12 -4.49
N SER A 45 -10.08 -6.64 -5.37
CA SER A 45 -10.88 -5.45 -5.06
C SER A 45 -11.72 -5.69 -3.79
N GLY A 46 -11.82 -4.68 -2.93
CA GLY A 46 -12.55 -4.77 -1.67
C GLY A 46 -11.81 -5.47 -0.52
N SER A 47 -10.55 -5.90 -0.70
CA SER A 47 -9.80 -6.58 0.36
C SER A 47 -9.29 -5.68 1.51
N GLY A 48 -9.51 -4.36 1.44
CA GLY A 48 -9.10 -3.40 2.48
C GLY A 48 -7.82 -2.60 2.18
N LYS A 49 -7.18 -2.78 1.00
CA LYS A 49 -5.91 -2.09 0.65
C LYS A 49 -5.99 -0.57 0.73
N SER A 50 -6.95 0.04 0.02
CA SER A 50 -7.14 1.51 0.03
C SER A 50 -7.56 2.02 1.41
N THR A 51 -8.29 1.21 2.19
CA THR A 51 -8.61 1.51 3.59
C THR A 51 -7.33 1.53 4.43
N LEU A 52 -6.45 0.56 4.26
CA LEU A 52 -5.16 0.54 4.95
C LEU A 52 -4.33 1.77 4.58
N LEU A 53 -4.22 2.11 3.27
CA LEU A 53 -3.53 3.33 2.84
C LEU A 53 -4.10 4.59 3.51
N ALA A 54 -5.43 4.74 3.51
CA ALA A 54 -6.10 5.90 4.12
C ALA A 54 -5.83 6.01 5.63
N LEU A 55 -5.75 4.88 6.32
CA LEU A 55 -5.39 4.83 7.75
C LEU A 55 -3.91 5.18 7.97
N LEU A 56 -2.99 4.65 7.15
CA LEU A 56 -1.55 4.99 7.20
C LEU A 56 -1.30 6.46 6.88
N GLY A 57 -2.09 7.04 5.98
CA GLY A 57 -2.07 8.47 5.66
C GLY A 57 -2.80 9.36 6.68
N GLY A 58 -3.38 8.78 7.73
CA GLY A 58 -4.10 9.51 8.76
C GLY A 58 -5.44 10.12 8.31
N LEU A 59 -6.01 9.72 7.16
CA LEU A 59 -7.32 10.20 6.70
C LEU A 59 -8.48 9.65 7.55
N PHE A 60 -8.30 8.47 8.12
CA PHE A 60 -9.25 7.83 9.01
C PHE A 60 -8.59 7.43 10.33
N ARG A 61 -9.37 7.35 11.37
CA ARG A 61 -8.95 6.72 12.63
C ARG A 61 -9.33 5.25 12.59
N PRO A 62 -8.48 4.35 13.09
CA PRO A 62 -8.81 2.95 13.19
C PRO A 62 -9.94 2.75 14.22
N SER A 63 -10.76 1.70 14.02
CA SER A 63 -11.77 1.28 15.00
C SER A 63 -11.15 0.62 16.22
N ALA A 64 -10.00 -0.08 16.02
CA ALA A 64 -9.16 -0.65 17.07
C ALA A 64 -7.74 -0.87 16.55
N GLY A 65 -6.81 -1.16 17.46
CA GLY A 65 -5.39 -1.31 17.13
C GLY A 65 -4.65 0.01 17.07
N LYS A 66 -3.39 -0.04 16.64
CA LYS A 66 -2.47 1.11 16.62
C LYS A 66 -1.75 1.23 15.29
N ILE A 67 -1.41 2.48 14.93
CA ILE A 67 -0.61 2.82 13.76
C ILE A 67 0.53 3.71 14.20
N PHE A 68 1.74 3.30 13.85
CA PHE A 68 2.95 4.10 14.04
C PHE A 68 3.56 4.43 12.68
N VAL A 69 3.93 5.69 12.48
CA VAL A 69 4.75 6.15 11.35
C VAL A 69 5.89 6.95 11.95
N GLY A 70 7.11 6.44 11.82
CA GLY A 70 8.24 6.91 12.61
C GLY A 70 7.92 6.88 14.09
N ASP A 71 8.12 8.01 14.77
CA ASP A 71 7.85 8.18 16.19
C ASP A 71 6.39 8.57 16.52
N HIS A 72 5.54 8.70 15.49
CA HIS A 72 4.16 9.15 15.66
C HIS A 72 3.19 7.98 15.80
N GLU A 73 2.47 7.88 16.94
CA GLU A 73 1.29 7.03 17.08
C GLU A 73 0.08 7.76 16.52
N LEU A 74 -0.29 7.50 15.24
CA LEU A 74 -1.37 8.24 14.54
C LEU A 74 -2.72 8.12 15.25
N SER A 75 -2.98 6.99 15.89
CA SER A 75 -4.22 6.74 16.66
C SER A 75 -4.39 7.71 17.83
N ALA A 76 -3.28 8.25 18.37
CA ALA A 76 -3.28 9.13 19.54
C ALA A 76 -3.18 10.62 19.20
N LEU A 77 -2.87 11.00 17.93
CA LEU A 77 -2.73 12.38 17.53
C LEU A 77 -4.05 13.16 17.63
N THR A 78 -3.97 14.41 18.08
CA THR A 78 -5.08 15.37 17.96
C THR A 78 -5.29 15.74 16.48
N PRO A 79 -6.47 16.28 16.08
CA PRO A 79 -6.70 16.70 14.70
C PRO A 79 -5.60 17.66 14.18
N THR A 80 -5.22 18.69 14.95
CA THR A 80 -4.16 19.63 14.56
C THR A 80 -2.80 18.98 14.39
N GLN A 81 -2.45 18.00 15.25
CA GLN A 81 -1.21 17.25 15.09
C GLN A 81 -1.25 16.34 13.86
N LEU A 82 -2.42 15.77 13.56
CA LEU A 82 -2.62 14.93 12.38
C LEU A 82 -2.51 15.75 11.09
N ASP A 83 -3.09 16.96 11.06
CA ASP A 83 -2.96 17.90 9.92
C ASP A 83 -1.48 18.25 9.69
N ALA A 84 -0.73 18.54 10.76
CA ALA A 84 0.70 18.83 10.67
C ALA A 84 1.52 17.62 10.20
N PHE A 85 1.17 16.42 10.66
CA PHE A 85 1.76 15.15 10.22
C PHE A 85 1.52 14.93 8.72
N GLN A 86 0.28 15.07 8.25
CA GLN A 86 -0.08 14.91 6.84
C GLN A 86 0.63 15.92 5.93
N ALA A 87 0.84 17.14 6.41
CA ALA A 87 1.52 18.17 5.63
C ALA A 87 3.04 17.97 5.48
N ARG A 88 3.69 17.14 6.34
CA ARG A 88 5.15 17.06 6.44
C ARG A 88 5.71 15.67 6.28
N GLU A 89 5.03 14.67 6.86
CA GLU A 89 5.61 13.33 7.05
C GLU A 89 5.11 12.32 6.00
N THR A 90 3.88 12.50 5.50
CA THR A 90 3.25 11.53 4.60
C THR A 90 2.57 12.22 3.42
N SER A 91 2.57 11.55 2.28
CA SER A 91 1.77 11.94 1.13
C SER A 91 0.96 10.75 0.63
N LEU A 92 -0.28 11.02 0.25
CA LEU A 92 -1.18 10.02 -0.33
C LEU A 92 -1.52 10.40 -1.77
N MET A 93 -1.14 9.53 -2.71
CA MET A 93 -1.54 9.59 -4.10
C MET A 93 -2.75 8.69 -4.31
N LEU A 94 -3.91 9.31 -4.55
CA LEU A 94 -5.17 8.61 -4.77
C LEU A 94 -5.24 8.00 -6.17
N GLN A 95 -5.99 6.91 -6.31
CA GLN A 95 -6.28 6.30 -7.60
C GLN A 95 -6.91 7.31 -8.56
N GLY A 96 -6.32 7.44 -9.76
CA GLY A 96 -6.72 8.39 -10.79
C GLY A 96 -6.05 9.77 -10.62
N ALA A 97 -5.19 10.12 -11.56
CA ALA A 97 -4.36 11.33 -11.51
C ALA A 97 -5.15 12.62 -11.21
N GLN A 98 -6.32 12.78 -11.84
CA GLN A 98 -7.16 13.98 -11.70
C GLN A 98 -7.64 14.23 -10.26
N ARG A 99 -7.71 13.21 -9.41
CA ARG A 99 -8.11 13.35 -8.00
C ARG A 99 -7.03 14.01 -7.13
N ASN A 100 -5.81 14.04 -7.64
CA ASN A 100 -4.63 14.58 -6.96
C ASN A 100 -4.26 15.98 -7.45
N LEU A 101 -5.00 16.53 -8.42
CA LEU A 101 -4.65 17.75 -9.12
C LEU A 101 -5.79 18.76 -9.08
N ILE A 102 -5.44 20.02 -8.96
CA ILE A 102 -6.38 21.15 -9.05
C ILE A 102 -6.55 21.49 -10.55
N PRO A 103 -7.73 21.29 -11.14
CA PRO A 103 -7.89 21.20 -12.60
C PRO A 103 -7.63 22.50 -13.36
N TYR A 104 -7.73 23.66 -12.72
CA TYR A 104 -7.51 24.97 -13.32
C TYR A 104 -6.09 25.51 -13.16
N LEU A 105 -5.22 24.80 -12.43
CA LEU A 105 -3.81 25.13 -12.29
C LEU A 105 -2.96 24.38 -13.34
N THR A 106 -1.77 24.92 -13.64
CA THR A 106 -0.71 24.19 -14.36
C THR A 106 -0.09 23.12 -13.47
N VAL A 107 0.79 22.28 -14.01
CA VAL A 107 1.51 21.29 -13.20
C VAL A 107 2.38 21.98 -12.16
N ARG A 108 3.13 23.01 -12.55
CA ARG A 108 3.96 23.84 -11.66
C ARG A 108 3.14 24.43 -10.51
N GLU A 109 2.04 25.08 -10.82
CA GLU A 109 1.16 25.71 -9.81
C GLU A 109 0.56 24.68 -8.85
N ASN A 110 0.27 23.46 -9.30
CA ASN A 110 -0.15 22.36 -8.45
C ASN A 110 0.95 21.94 -7.46
N VAL A 111 2.19 21.82 -7.92
CA VAL A 111 3.35 21.50 -7.06
C VAL A 111 3.59 22.62 -6.05
N GLU A 112 3.57 23.89 -6.48
CA GLU A 112 3.71 25.05 -5.60
C GLU A 112 2.63 25.07 -4.51
N PHE A 113 1.38 24.81 -4.90
CA PHE A 113 0.25 24.76 -3.98
C PHE A 113 0.43 23.65 -2.92
N ALA A 114 0.86 22.46 -3.33
CA ALA A 114 1.10 21.35 -2.41
C ALA A 114 2.20 21.63 -1.38
N GLN A 115 3.12 22.55 -1.68
CA GLN A 115 4.21 22.95 -0.77
C GLN A 115 3.79 23.99 0.28
N VAL A 116 2.65 24.66 0.12
CA VAL A 116 2.26 25.83 0.93
C VAL A 116 2.26 25.49 2.42
N GLU A 117 1.57 24.43 2.81
CA GLU A 117 1.41 24.10 4.23
C GLU A 117 2.71 23.56 4.84
N ALA A 118 3.44 22.70 4.11
CA ALA A 118 4.74 22.21 4.55
C ALA A 118 5.72 23.36 4.81
N ARG A 119 5.77 24.36 3.90
CA ARG A 119 6.57 25.58 4.08
C ARG A 119 6.12 26.39 5.30
N ARG A 120 4.81 26.58 5.47
CA ARG A 120 4.24 27.31 6.62
C ARG A 120 4.65 26.66 7.95
N LEU A 121 4.77 25.34 7.97
CA LEU A 121 5.20 24.57 9.14
C LEU A 121 6.73 24.45 9.27
N GLY A 122 7.49 25.12 8.40
CA GLY A 122 8.96 25.14 8.44
C GLY A 122 9.63 23.83 7.99
N ALA A 123 8.94 23.00 7.19
CA ALA A 123 9.53 21.78 6.64
C ALA A 123 10.62 22.12 5.61
N GLU A 124 11.69 21.35 5.61
CA GLU A 124 12.68 21.37 4.53
C GLU A 124 12.13 20.60 3.32
N ILE A 125 11.82 21.31 2.27
CA ILE A 125 11.20 20.76 1.07
C ILE A 125 12.10 20.93 -0.16
N ILE A 126 11.92 20.04 -1.13
CA ILE A 126 12.58 20.15 -2.44
C ILE A 126 12.08 21.39 -3.19
N GLY A 127 12.98 22.09 -3.90
CA GLY A 127 12.58 23.19 -4.79
C GLY A 127 11.67 22.69 -5.92
N VAL A 128 10.72 23.53 -6.37
CA VAL A 128 9.72 23.17 -7.39
C VAL A 128 10.38 22.61 -8.64
N GLU A 129 11.40 23.27 -9.19
CA GLU A 129 12.12 22.84 -10.39
C GLU A 129 12.75 21.45 -10.21
N ARG A 130 13.40 21.23 -9.07
CA ARG A 130 14.03 19.93 -8.78
C ARG A 130 12.99 18.85 -8.56
N GLY A 131 11.83 19.18 -7.96
CA GLY A 131 10.71 18.24 -7.80
C GLY A 131 10.11 17.82 -9.14
N LEU A 132 9.95 18.78 -10.06
CA LEU A 132 9.49 18.51 -11.42
C LEU A 132 10.49 17.66 -12.21
N ASP A 133 11.78 17.95 -12.08
CA ASP A 133 12.85 17.19 -12.72
C ASP A 133 12.94 15.75 -12.20
N LEU A 134 12.81 15.57 -10.88
CA LEU A 134 12.80 14.25 -10.22
C LEU A 134 11.79 13.30 -10.83
N VAL A 135 10.59 13.79 -11.15
CA VAL A 135 9.53 12.97 -11.75
C VAL A 135 9.49 13.06 -13.28
N GLY A 136 10.39 13.82 -13.93
CA GLY A 136 10.42 13.99 -15.39
C GLY A 136 9.24 14.82 -15.92
N ALA A 137 8.77 15.82 -15.15
CA ALA A 137 7.65 16.68 -15.51
C ALA A 137 8.06 18.07 -16.02
N THR A 138 9.34 18.37 -16.11
CA THR A 138 9.88 19.69 -16.47
C THR A 138 9.36 20.19 -17.82
N GLU A 139 9.31 19.34 -18.85
CA GLU A 139 8.91 19.72 -20.21
C GLU A 139 7.45 20.20 -20.32
N PHE A 140 6.58 19.76 -19.40
CA PHE A 140 5.16 20.10 -19.39
C PHE A 140 4.74 20.83 -18.10
N ALA A 141 5.69 21.36 -17.35
CA ALA A 141 5.45 22.03 -16.06
C ALA A 141 4.42 23.17 -16.15
N ASP A 142 4.49 23.95 -17.23
CA ASP A 142 3.61 25.11 -17.44
C ASP A 142 2.36 24.79 -18.30
N ALA A 143 2.15 23.50 -18.61
CA ALA A 143 0.97 23.06 -19.35
C ALA A 143 -0.28 23.00 -18.44
N ARG A 144 -1.44 23.30 -19.03
CA ARG A 144 -2.74 23.07 -18.40
C ARG A 144 -3.06 21.56 -18.44
N LEU A 145 -3.69 21.05 -17.37
CA LEU A 145 -3.96 19.61 -17.23
C LEU A 145 -4.75 19.00 -18.39
N GLY A 146 -5.66 19.76 -18.99
CA GLY A 146 -6.47 19.31 -20.14
C GLY A 146 -5.66 19.04 -21.43
N HIS A 147 -4.39 19.45 -21.49
CA HIS A 147 -3.51 19.22 -22.64
C HIS A 147 -2.55 18.03 -22.42
N LEU A 148 -2.60 17.40 -21.25
CA LEU A 148 -1.68 16.34 -20.85
C LEU A 148 -2.25 14.95 -21.21
N SER A 149 -1.36 14.05 -21.62
CA SER A 149 -1.68 12.62 -21.70
C SER A 149 -1.92 12.03 -20.32
N GLN A 150 -2.53 10.84 -20.24
CA GLN A 150 -2.76 10.15 -18.97
C GLN A 150 -1.45 9.88 -18.21
N GLY A 151 -0.39 9.49 -18.92
CA GLY A 151 0.94 9.30 -18.31
C GLY A 151 1.52 10.60 -17.75
N GLN A 152 1.38 11.74 -18.46
CA GLN A 152 1.81 13.05 -17.98
C GLN A 152 0.99 13.53 -16.78
N LEU A 153 -0.33 13.30 -16.78
CA LEU A 153 -1.18 13.58 -15.61
C LEU A 153 -0.75 12.78 -14.39
N GLN A 154 -0.37 11.52 -14.59
CA GLN A 154 0.09 10.65 -13.50
C GLN A 154 1.45 11.11 -12.97
N MET A 155 2.39 11.53 -13.84
CA MET A 155 3.65 12.16 -13.43
C MET A 155 3.42 13.46 -12.67
N ALA A 156 2.47 14.30 -13.12
CA ALA A 156 2.09 15.51 -12.41
C ALA A 156 1.53 15.20 -11.01
N ALA A 157 0.67 14.19 -10.88
CA ALA A 157 0.15 13.74 -9.59
C ALA A 157 1.26 13.24 -8.66
N LEU A 158 2.26 12.52 -9.20
CA LEU A 158 3.44 12.10 -8.45
C LEU A 158 4.30 13.28 -8.02
N ALA A 159 4.48 14.31 -8.89
CA ALA A 159 5.18 15.55 -8.53
C ALA A 159 4.51 16.25 -7.36
N VAL A 160 3.18 16.34 -7.36
CA VAL A 160 2.39 16.93 -6.28
C VAL A 160 2.54 16.12 -4.99
N ALA A 161 2.48 14.79 -5.07
CA ALA A 161 2.66 13.94 -3.90
C ALA A 161 4.07 14.07 -3.30
N MET A 162 5.10 14.27 -4.13
CA MET A 162 6.48 14.45 -3.67
C MET A 162 6.83 15.89 -3.26
N ALA A 163 5.97 16.86 -3.59
CA ALA A 163 6.23 18.28 -3.35
C ALA A 163 6.57 18.65 -1.89
N PRO A 164 5.90 18.09 -0.85
CA PRO A 164 6.25 18.35 0.53
C PRO A 164 7.49 17.61 1.03
N SER A 165 8.16 16.81 0.19
CA SER A 165 9.30 15.94 0.55
C SER A 165 8.98 14.96 1.68
N PRO A 166 7.94 14.11 1.50
CA PRO A 166 7.42 13.26 2.57
C PRO A 166 8.42 12.15 2.93
N GLY A 167 8.44 11.74 4.20
CA GLY A 167 9.14 10.55 4.67
C GLY A 167 8.45 9.26 4.24
N VAL A 168 7.13 9.32 3.96
CA VAL A 168 6.32 8.19 3.46
C VAL A 168 5.48 8.63 2.26
N LEU A 169 5.58 7.90 1.16
CA LEU A 169 4.69 8.01 0.00
C LEU A 169 3.76 6.81 -0.06
N LEU A 170 2.45 7.06 -0.01
CA LEU A 170 1.39 6.08 -0.14
C LEU A 170 0.75 6.25 -1.53
N ALA A 171 0.79 5.23 -2.39
CA ALA A 171 0.30 5.32 -3.76
C ALA A 171 -0.79 4.26 -4.02
N ASP A 172 -2.02 4.72 -4.25
CA ASP A 172 -3.17 3.85 -4.55
C ASP A 172 -3.31 3.68 -6.06
N GLU A 173 -2.99 2.48 -6.56
CA GLU A 173 -3.05 2.11 -7.98
C GLU A 173 -2.38 3.15 -8.92
N PRO A 174 -1.11 3.52 -8.68
CA PRO A 174 -0.45 4.63 -9.38
C PRO A 174 -0.25 4.39 -10.87
N THR A 175 -0.41 3.15 -11.33
CA THR A 175 -0.22 2.74 -12.72
C THR A 175 -1.51 2.34 -13.42
N SER A 176 -2.66 2.47 -12.76
CA SER A 176 -3.95 2.11 -13.34
C SER A 176 -4.29 2.95 -14.57
N ALA A 177 -4.89 2.30 -15.57
CA ALA A 177 -5.29 2.93 -16.84
C ALA A 177 -4.14 3.52 -17.69
N LEU A 178 -2.88 3.13 -17.43
CA LEU A 178 -1.72 3.51 -18.22
C LEU A 178 -1.35 2.43 -19.24
N ASP A 179 -0.82 2.86 -20.38
CA ASP A 179 -0.13 1.94 -21.27
C ASP A 179 1.18 1.42 -20.63
N ARG A 180 1.78 0.41 -21.25
CA ARG A 180 2.98 -0.23 -20.73
C ARG A 180 4.14 0.76 -20.54
N VAL A 181 4.34 1.69 -21.47
CA VAL A 181 5.47 2.63 -21.43
C VAL A 181 5.31 3.64 -20.29
N ALA A 182 4.09 4.19 -20.13
CA ALA A 182 3.80 5.11 -19.05
C ALA A 182 3.85 4.40 -17.68
N ARG A 183 3.36 3.15 -17.59
CA ARG A 183 3.45 2.32 -16.38
C ARG A 183 4.89 2.12 -15.92
N GLU A 184 5.78 1.68 -16.83
CA GLU A 184 7.20 1.49 -16.52
C GLU A 184 7.85 2.79 -16.03
N ARG A 185 7.56 3.92 -16.68
CA ARG A 185 8.08 5.24 -16.26
C ARG A 185 7.66 5.59 -14.83
N ILE A 186 6.39 5.35 -14.46
CA ILE A 186 5.91 5.63 -13.10
C ILE A 186 6.64 4.75 -12.09
N LEU A 187 6.79 3.43 -12.38
CA LEU A 187 7.50 2.51 -11.49
C LEU A 187 8.97 2.89 -11.31
N ASP A 188 9.68 3.16 -12.42
CA ASP A 188 11.07 3.62 -12.37
C ASP A 188 11.21 4.92 -11.58
N THR A 189 10.24 5.83 -11.71
CA THR A 189 10.25 7.10 -10.97
C THR A 189 9.99 6.88 -9.47
N LEU A 190 9.07 5.99 -9.09
CA LEU A 190 8.83 5.63 -7.69
C LEU A 190 10.06 5.00 -7.03
N LEU A 191 10.76 4.08 -7.74
CA LEU A 191 11.99 3.47 -7.26
C LEU A 191 13.12 4.51 -7.15
N ARG A 192 13.27 5.41 -8.14
CA ARG A 192 14.24 6.50 -8.10
C ARG A 192 13.98 7.47 -6.96
N VAL A 193 12.73 7.86 -6.70
CA VAL A 193 12.34 8.68 -5.54
C VAL A 193 12.79 8.03 -4.23
N ASN A 194 12.59 6.72 -4.09
CA ASN A 194 13.05 5.97 -2.93
C ASN A 194 14.59 5.99 -2.82
N GLU A 195 15.30 5.70 -3.90
CA GLU A 195 16.76 5.64 -3.92
C GLU A 195 17.42 7.02 -3.64
N GLU A 196 16.91 8.10 -4.25
CA GLU A 196 17.52 9.43 -4.14
C GLU A 196 17.13 10.16 -2.84
N HIS A 197 15.92 9.94 -2.33
CA HIS A 197 15.37 10.67 -1.17
C HIS A 197 15.19 9.80 0.07
N GLY A 198 15.36 8.49 -0.04
CA GLY A 198 15.14 7.55 1.04
C GLY A 198 13.68 7.41 1.45
N THR A 199 12.72 8.02 0.74
CA THR A 199 11.29 7.98 1.07
C THR A 199 10.79 6.54 1.15
N THR A 200 10.11 6.16 2.22
CA THR A 200 9.41 4.87 2.32
C THR A 200 8.22 4.88 1.36
N VAL A 201 8.09 3.86 0.51
CA VAL A 201 7.05 3.82 -0.53
C VAL A 201 6.14 2.61 -0.34
N VAL A 202 4.84 2.87 -0.25
CA VAL A 202 3.80 1.83 -0.20
C VAL A 202 2.93 1.95 -1.44
N VAL A 203 2.95 0.93 -2.30
CA VAL A 203 2.19 0.89 -3.56
C VAL A 203 1.06 -0.13 -3.44
N VAL A 204 -0.18 0.30 -3.58
CA VAL A 204 -1.32 -0.61 -3.78
C VAL A 204 -1.43 -0.93 -5.26
N THR A 205 -1.51 -2.21 -5.58
CA THR A 205 -1.79 -2.65 -6.95
C THR A 205 -2.48 -4.01 -6.96
N HIS A 206 -3.19 -4.28 -8.04
CA HIS A 206 -3.72 -5.61 -8.38
C HIS A 206 -3.06 -6.18 -9.64
N ASP A 207 -2.14 -5.43 -10.26
CA ASP A 207 -1.42 -5.82 -11.47
C ASP A 207 -0.19 -6.68 -11.10
N PRO A 208 -0.13 -7.97 -11.52
CA PRO A 208 1.01 -8.83 -11.25
C PRO A 208 2.33 -8.32 -11.84
N GLU A 209 2.30 -7.68 -13.04
CA GLU A 209 3.51 -7.12 -13.66
C GLU A 209 4.10 -5.98 -12.83
N VAL A 210 3.26 -5.20 -12.16
CA VAL A 210 3.69 -4.17 -11.21
C VAL A 210 4.27 -4.81 -9.94
N ALA A 211 3.59 -5.85 -9.42
CA ALA A 211 4.03 -6.56 -8.23
C ALA A 211 5.42 -7.18 -8.40
N ASP A 212 5.71 -7.77 -9.56
CA ASP A 212 6.99 -8.40 -9.89
C ASP A 212 8.18 -7.41 -9.92
N ARG A 213 7.88 -6.10 -10.08
CA ARG A 213 8.87 -5.02 -10.05
C ARG A 213 9.20 -4.53 -8.65
N LEU A 214 8.39 -4.87 -7.66
CA LEU A 214 8.54 -4.40 -6.29
C LEU A 214 9.40 -5.37 -5.48
N PRO A 215 10.36 -4.87 -4.66
CA PRO A 215 11.30 -5.74 -3.92
C PRO A 215 10.61 -6.60 -2.86
N ARG A 216 9.49 -6.14 -2.33
CA ARG A 216 8.67 -6.84 -1.35
C ARG A 216 7.18 -6.59 -1.63
N THR A 217 6.37 -7.61 -1.43
CA THR A 217 4.91 -7.50 -1.56
C THR A 217 4.21 -8.16 -0.37
N VAL A 218 3.07 -7.61 0.02
CA VAL A 218 2.18 -8.18 1.05
C VAL A 218 0.80 -8.32 0.46
N THR A 219 0.22 -9.51 0.57
CA THR A 219 -1.12 -9.79 0.07
C THR A 219 -2.15 -9.59 1.18
N ILE A 220 -3.17 -8.78 0.92
CA ILE A 220 -4.31 -8.56 1.82
C ILE A 220 -5.53 -9.26 1.23
N ARG A 221 -6.21 -10.07 2.06
CA ARG A 221 -7.47 -10.75 1.73
C ARG A 221 -8.41 -10.67 2.91
N ASP A 222 -9.66 -10.34 2.64
CA ASP A 222 -10.72 -10.26 3.66
C ASP A 222 -10.30 -9.44 4.89
N GLY A 223 -9.59 -8.32 4.62
CA GLY A 223 -9.09 -7.42 5.65
C GLY A 223 -7.93 -7.96 6.50
N ARG A 224 -7.24 -9.04 6.08
CA ARG A 224 -6.11 -9.66 6.78
C ARG A 224 -4.89 -9.81 5.88
N ILE A 225 -3.70 -9.84 6.47
CA ILE A 225 -2.49 -10.21 5.73
C ILE A 225 -2.53 -11.72 5.49
N GLY A 226 -2.39 -12.10 4.19
CA GLY A 226 -2.46 -13.49 3.76
C GLY A 226 -1.14 -14.09 3.32
N GLY A 227 -0.20 -13.28 2.87
CA GLY A 227 1.09 -13.75 2.37
C GLY A 227 2.05 -12.61 2.13
N GLU A 228 3.32 -12.94 1.99
CA GLU A 228 4.39 -12.00 1.71
C GLU A 228 5.27 -12.54 0.58
N GLY A 229 5.55 -11.72 -0.42
CA GLY A 229 6.51 -12.00 -1.48
C GLY A 229 7.83 -11.27 -1.22
N ARG A 230 8.94 -11.98 -1.34
CA ARG A 230 10.30 -11.39 -1.28
C ARG A 230 11.18 -12.06 -2.31
N SER A 231 11.84 -11.28 -3.14
CA SER A 231 12.83 -11.78 -4.13
C SER A 231 12.31 -12.96 -4.96
N GLY A 232 11.05 -12.90 -5.40
CA GLY A 232 10.41 -13.94 -6.22
C GLY A 232 9.96 -15.20 -5.47
N GLN A 233 10.02 -15.21 -4.13
CA GLN A 233 9.49 -16.28 -3.28
C GLN A 233 8.23 -15.80 -2.55
N GLU A 234 7.22 -16.69 -2.46
CA GLU A 234 5.99 -16.44 -1.71
C GLU A 234 6.06 -17.11 -0.33
N TYR A 235 5.75 -16.35 0.72
CA TYR A 235 5.72 -16.80 2.10
C TYR A 235 4.30 -16.68 2.64
N ALA A 236 3.83 -17.67 3.37
CA ALA A 236 2.65 -17.53 4.22
C ALA A 236 3.03 -16.85 5.53
N VAL A 237 2.23 -15.90 5.96
CA VAL A 237 2.48 -15.13 7.19
C VAL A 237 1.64 -15.71 8.33
N VAL A 238 2.28 -16.06 9.44
CA VAL A 238 1.58 -16.49 10.66
C VAL A 238 0.96 -15.24 11.30
N THR A 239 -0.35 -15.21 11.46
CA THR A 239 -1.05 -14.10 12.10
C THR A 239 -0.92 -14.14 13.63
N ALA A 240 -1.20 -13.04 14.34
CA ALA A 240 -1.12 -12.96 15.79
C ALA A 240 -2.00 -13.99 16.54
N ASP A 241 -3.11 -14.39 15.92
CA ASP A 241 -4.00 -15.46 16.41
C ASP A 241 -3.53 -16.88 16.00
N GLY A 242 -2.35 -17.00 15.39
CA GLY A 242 -1.75 -18.29 14.99
C GLY A 242 -2.30 -18.86 13.69
N PHE A 243 -3.09 -18.10 12.92
CA PHE A 243 -3.60 -18.56 11.64
C PHE A 243 -2.52 -18.44 10.53
N VAL A 244 -2.43 -19.45 9.67
CA VAL A 244 -1.54 -19.46 8.49
C VAL A 244 -2.39 -19.61 7.24
N PRO A 245 -2.57 -18.56 6.43
CA PRO A 245 -3.32 -18.66 5.19
C PRO A 245 -2.52 -19.46 4.15
N LEU A 246 -3.17 -20.40 3.50
CA LEU A 246 -2.54 -21.18 2.44
C LEU A 246 -2.34 -20.32 1.19
N PRO A 247 -1.16 -20.40 0.54
CA PRO A 247 -0.91 -19.85 -0.78
C PRO A 247 -1.97 -20.29 -1.81
N VAL A 248 -2.21 -19.45 -2.82
CA VAL A 248 -3.30 -19.68 -3.80
C VAL A 248 -3.15 -21.04 -4.50
N HIS A 249 -1.93 -21.37 -4.93
CA HIS A 249 -1.63 -22.61 -5.64
C HIS A 249 -1.88 -23.88 -4.80
N LEU A 250 -1.83 -23.78 -3.47
CA LEU A 250 -2.15 -24.90 -2.57
C LEU A 250 -3.65 -25.05 -2.31
N ARG A 251 -4.45 -23.99 -2.47
CA ARG A 251 -5.89 -24.04 -2.21
C ARG A 251 -6.65 -24.91 -3.20
N GLU A 252 -6.17 -25.01 -4.44
CA GLU A 252 -6.74 -25.91 -5.44
C GLU A 252 -6.49 -27.38 -5.09
N GLN A 253 -5.37 -27.67 -4.43
CA GLN A 253 -4.98 -29.00 -4.00
C GLN A 253 -5.55 -29.37 -2.61
N LEU A 254 -5.88 -28.37 -1.81
CA LEU A 254 -6.37 -28.49 -0.43
C LEU A 254 -7.71 -27.76 -0.30
N PRO A 255 -8.82 -28.32 -0.79
CA PRO A 255 -10.13 -27.68 -0.76
C PRO A 255 -10.62 -27.47 0.69
N PRO A 256 -11.57 -26.53 0.91
CA PRO A 256 -12.17 -26.30 2.23
C PRO A 256 -12.67 -27.61 2.85
N GLY A 257 -12.35 -27.82 4.13
CA GLY A 257 -12.69 -29.05 4.86
C GLY A 257 -11.59 -30.12 4.87
N THR A 258 -10.51 -29.95 4.10
CA THR A 258 -9.34 -30.84 4.17
C THR A 258 -8.72 -30.80 5.56
N LEU A 259 -8.56 -31.94 6.21
CA LEU A 259 -7.82 -32.06 7.46
C LEU A 259 -6.32 -32.06 7.18
N LEU A 260 -5.59 -31.23 7.91
CA LEU A 260 -4.15 -31.08 7.77
C LEU A 260 -3.47 -31.52 9.07
N ARG A 261 -2.51 -32.45 8.96
CA ARG A 261 -1.66 -32.83 10.09
C ARG A 261 -0.34 -32.08 9.98
N ILE A 262 0.11 -31.50 11.10
CA ILE A 262 1.40 -30.84 11.21
C ILE A 262 2.38 -31.83 11.83
N GLU A 263 3.38 -32.22 11.08
CA GLU A 263 4.46 -33.13 11.51
C GLU A 263 5.73 -32.30 11.71
N HIS A 264 6.49 -32.64 12.76
CA HIS A 264 7.81 -32.08 13.02
C HIS A 264 8.89 -33.13 12.62
N ASP A 265 9.86 -32.71 11.84
CA ASP A 265 11.03 -33.51 11.51
C ASP A 265 12.34 -32.69 11.76
N GLU A 266 13.50 -33.30 11.51
CA GLU A 266 14.80 -32.64 11.71
C GLU A 266 15.01 -31.38 10.87
N GLY A 267 14.19 -31.15 9.83
CA GLY A 267 14.23 -29.99 8.92
C GLY A 267 13.20 -28.90 9.22
N GLY A 268 12.25 -29.13 10.16
CA GLY A 268 11.19 -28.17 10.50
C GLY A 268 9.81 -28.79 10.59
N TYR A 269 8.80 -28.05 10.13
CA TYR A 269 7.40 -28.49 10.16
C TYR A 269 6.91 -28.81 8.74
N ARG A 270 6.22 -29.94 8.59
CA ARG A 270 5.57 -30.36 7.36
C ARG A 270 4.05 -30.38 7.55
N ILE A 271 3.33 -29.85 6.57
CA ILE A 271 1.87 -29.92 6.53
C ILE A 271 1.48 -31.06 5.60
N VAL A 272 0.77 -32.05 6.13
CA VAL A 272 0.37 -33.29 5.39
C VAL A 272 -1.17 -33.32 5.36
N PRO A 273 -1.79 -33.37 4.15
CA PRO A 273 -3.23 -33.53 4.06
C PRO A 273 -3.58 -35.00 4.47
N GLU A 274 -4.61 -35.12 5.30
CA GLU A 274 -5.15 -36.43 5.66
C GLU A 274 -6.21 -36.82 4.63
N VAL A 275 -5.95 -37.92 3.93
CA VAL A 275 -6.92 -38.50 3.00
C VAL A 275 -7.96 -39.22 3.86
N ILE A 276 -9.11 -38.58 4.07
CA ILE A 276 -10.26 -39.26 4.65
C ILE A 276 -10.71 -40.28 3.61
N GLY A 277 -10.35 -41.55 3.83
CA GLY A 277 -10.65 -42.66 2.92
C GLY A 277 -12.15 -42.70 2.62
N SER A 278 -12.47 -42.74 1.35
CA SER A 278 -13.81 -43.02 0.82
C SER A 278 -14.18 -44.51 0.97
N ASP A 279 -13.95 -45.08 2.15
CA ASP A 279 -14.31 -46.45 2.45
C ASP A 279 -15.28 -46.58 3.60
N VAL A 280 -16.48 -46.02 3.44
CA VAL A 280 -17.69 -46.49 4.17
C VAL A 280 -18.92 -46.32 3.28
N ALA A 281 -18.99 -46.97 2.15
CA ALA A 281 -20.26 -47.14 1.42
C ALA A 281 -20.21 -48.35 0.44
N ALA A 282 -19.81 -49.52 0.92
CA ALA A 282 -19.95 -50.74 0.11
C ALA A 282 -20.10 -52.03 0.98
N GLU A 283 -20.80 -51.95 2.13
CA GLU A 283 -21.25 -53.20 2.79
C GLU A 283 -22.55 -52.90 3.55
N SER A 284 -23.68 -52.91 2.87
CA SER A 284 -24.98 -53.32 3.39
C SER A 284 -26.04 -53.31 2.29
N VAL A 285 -25.94 -54.20 1.30
CA VAL A 285 -27.11 -54.82 0.65
C VAL A 285 -26.69 -56.26 0.31
N GLY A 286 -27.02 -57.16 1.17
CA GLY A 286 -27.07 -58.58 1.02
C GLY A 286 -28.24 -59.10 1.81
#